data_b8791da92efc6490d8f26dd6b00c619f
#
_entry.id   b8791da92efc6490d8f26dd6b00c619f
#
_cell.length_a   1.000
_cell.length_b   1.000
_cell.length_c   1.000
_cell.angle_alpha   90.00
_cell.angle_beta   90.00
_cell.angle_gamma   90.00
#
_symmetry.space_group_name_H-M   'P 1'
#
loop_
_entity.id
_entity.type
_entity.pdbx_description
1 polymer ?
#
loop_
_entity_poly.entity_id
_entity_poly.type
_entity_poly.pdbx_seq_one_letter_code
_entity_poly.pdbx_strand_id
1 'polypeptide(L)'
;LTLVGISMSGLFGMWLWAQRPEVANLVSISGSFWYDGFTDWLDAYPIERRGGKVCMTLGSKEKNSPVKAFRCVAERTARVLARLQAAGVDAKYYQVPGGHYDPSMPRIDMCLAEMLK
;
A
#
# COMPACT_ATOMS: atom_id res chain seq x y z
N LEU A 1 0.02 -16.05 5.94
CA LEU A 1 0.09 -15.81 4.50
C LEU A 1 0.47 -14.36 4.23
N THR A 2 1.51 -14.15 3.45
CA THR A 2 1.97 -12.81 3.04
C THR A 2 1.69 -12.62 1.56
N LEU A 3 1.00 -11.53 1.24
CA LEU A 3 0.68 -11.15 -0.14
C LEU A 3 1.59 -10.01 -0.57
N VAL A 4 2.15 -10.12 -1.76
CA VAL A 4 2.99 -9.06 -2.35
C VAL A 4 2.34 -8.60 -3.64
N GLY A 5 2.12 -7.31 -3.77
CA GLY A 5 1.57 -6.72 -4.97
C GLY A 5 2.28 -5.44 -5.37
N ILE A 6 2.31 -5.15 -6.64
CA ILE A 6 2.98 -3.98 -7.23
C ILE A 6 1.99 -3.27 -8.13
N SER A 7 1.92 -1.93 -8.03
CA SER A 7 1.05 -1.12 -8.89
C SER A 7 -0.42 -1.53 -8.73
N MET A 8 -1.10 -1.92 -9.79
CA MET A 8 -2.50 -2.37 -9.70
C MET A 8 -2.66 -3.62 -8.83
N SER A 9 -1.68 -4.53 -8.84
CA SER A 9 -1.73 -5.67 -7.92
C SER A 9 -1.47 -5.26 -6.47
N GLY A 10 -0.80 -4.13 -6.24
CA GLY A 10 -0.68 -3.53 -4.90
C GLY A 10 -2.02 -3.00 -4.41
N LEU A 11 -2.80 -2.40 -5.28
CA LEU A 11 -4.18 -1.99 -5.00
C LEU A 11 -5.08 -3.21 -4.73
N PHE A 12 -5.04 -4.18 -5.61
CA PHE A 12 -5.82 -5.41 -5.48
C PHE A 12 -5.45 -6.14 -4.18
N GLY A 13 -4.16 -6.19 -3.85
CA GLY A 13 -3.68 -6.80 -2.61
C GLY A 13 -4.27 -6.14 -1.37
N MET A 14 -4.34 -4.81 -1.34
CA MET A 14 -4.94 -4.08 -0.23
C MET A 14 -6.44 -4.39 -0.13
N TRP A 15 -7.14 -4.40 -1.25
CA TRP A 15 -8.55 -4.74 -1.29
C TRP A 15 -8.81 -6.16 -0.76
N LEU A 16 -7.99 -7.11 -1.18
CA LEU A 16 -8.11 -8.50 -0.74
C LEU A 16 -7.74 -8.66 0.74
N TRP A 17 -6.64 -8.03 1.16
CA TRP A 17 -6.17 -8.07 2.55
C TRP A 17 -7.26 -7.55 3.51
N ALA A 18 -7.93 -6.47 3.15
CA ALA A 18 -8.97 -5.89 4.00
C ALA A 18 -10.14 -6.86 4.24
N GLN A 19 -10.41 -7.75 3.30
CA GLN A 19 -11.56 -8.65 3.34
C GLN A 19 -11.22 -10.06 3.83
N ARG A 20 -9.93 -10.43 3.84
CA ARG A 20 -9.51 -11.80 4.10
C ARG A 20 -8.54 -11.86 5.27
N PRO A 21 -9.03 -12.19 6.48
CA PRO A 21 -8.16 -12.29 7.67
C PRO A 21 -7.01 -13.31 7.53
N GLU A 22 -7.17 -14.33 6.71
CA GLU A 22 -6.13 -15.32 6.44
C GLU A 22 -4.93 -14.73 5.70
N VAL A 23 -5.09 -13.58 5.04
CA VAL A 23 -3.97 -12.80 4.51
C VAL A 23 -3.51 -11.87 5.62
N ALA A 24 -2.59 -12.36 6.44
CA ALA A 24 -2.14 -11.61 7.61
C ALA A 24 -1.26 -10.41 7.25
N ASN A 25 -0.36 -10.60 6.29
CA ASN A 25 0.64 -9.60 5.92
C ASN A 25 0.48 -9.15 4.48
N LEU A 26 0.75 -7.88 4.23
CA LEU A 26 0.68 -7.31 2.88
C LEU A 26 1.91 -6.45 2.62
N VAL A 27 2.52 -6.66 1.47
CA VAL A 27 3.52 -5.77 0.89
C VAL A 27 2.90 -5.15 -0.36
N SER A 28 2.73 -3.83 -0.36
CA SER A 28 2.14 -3.09 -1.47
C SER A 28 3.15 -2.07 -2.00
N ILE A 29 3.71 -2.35 -3.16
CA ILE A 29 4.75 -1.55 -3.79
C ILE A 29 4.10 -0.62 -4.81
N SER A 30 4.20 0.68 -4.59
CA SER A 30 3.62 1.69 -5.49
C SER A 30 2.17 1.37 -5.85
N GLY A 31 1.38 1.02 -4.83
CA GLY A 31 -0.02 0.65 -5.02
C GLY A 31 -0.81 1.76 -5.72
N SER A 32 -1.65 1.38 -6.65
CA SER A 32 -2.42 2.31 -7.49
C SER A 32 -3.61 2.90 -6.73
N PHE A 33 -3.37 3.47 -5.54
CA PHE A 33 -4.42 4.01 -4.67
C PHE A 33 -5.08 5.27 -5.22
N TRP A 34 -4.55 5.81 -6.32
CA TRP A 34 -5.20 6.85 -7.11
C TRP A 34 -6.50 6.36 -7.77
N TYR A 35 -6.71 5.04 -7.83
CA TYR A 35 -7.90 4.46 -8.47
C TYR A 35 -9.17 5.02 -7.86
N ASP A 36 -10.08 5.44 -8.71
CA ASP A 36 -11.26 6.19 -8.32
C ASP A 36 -12.14 5.41 -7.34
N GLY A 37 -12.47 6.05 -6.22
CA GLY A 37 -13.35 5.48 -5.21
C GLY A 37 -12.69 4.51 -4.23
N PHE A 38 -11.42 4.13 -4.42
CA PHE A 38 -10.80 3.12 -3.57
C PHE A 38 -10.62 3.59 -2.13
N THR A 39 -10.09 4.80 -1.94
CA THR A 39 -9.86 5.31 -0.56
C THR A 39 -11.18 5.51 0.18
N ASP A 40 -12.23 5.94 -0.52
CA ASP A 40 -13.56 6.05 0.07
C ASP A 40 -14.10 4.68 0.49
N TRP A 41 -13.92 3.68 -0.37
CA TRP A 41 -14.30 2.31 -0.04
C TRP A 41 -13.57 1.79 1.20
N LEU A 42 -12.27 2.01 1.27
CA LEU A 42 -11.44 1.53 2.38
C LEU A 42 -11.83 2.24 3.69
N ASP A 43 -12.11 3.53 3.62
CA ASP A 43 -12.54 4.30 4.80
C ASP A 43 -13.85 3.77 5.37
N ALA A 44 -14.75 3.32 4.50
CA ALA A 44 -16.06 2.81 4.90
C ALA A 44 -16.05 1.33 5.26
N TYR A 45 -15.04 0.58 4.83
CA TYR A 45 -14.98 -0.86 5.07
C TYR A 45 -14.57 -1.14 6.53
N PRO A 46 -15.30 -2.01 7.24
CA PRO A 46 -14.95 -2.36 8.63
C PRO A 46 -13.73 -3.29 8.66
N ILE A 47 -12.56 -2.71 8.91
CA ILE A 47 -11.33 -3.48 9.02
C ILE A 47 -11.23 -4.07 10.42
N GLU A 48 -11.16 -5.38 10.51
CA GLU A 48 -10.95 -6.07 11.76
C GLU A 48 -9.50 -5.91 12.22
N ARG A 49 -9.31 -5.61 13.51
CA ARG A 49 -7.98 -5.58 14.09
C ARG A 49 -7.41 -7.00 14.09
N ARG A 50 -6.20 -7.14 13.54
CA ARG A 50 -5.55 -8.44 13.41
C ARG A 50 -4.05 -8.33 13.67
N GLY A 51 -3.43 -9.44 14.05
CA GLY A 51 -1.98 -9.54 14.02
C GLY A 51 -1.48 -9.56 12.58
N GLY A 52 -0.25 -9.19 12.37
CA GLY A 52 0.34 -9.10 11.03
C GLY A 52 0.67 -7.67 10.69
N LYS A 53 1.29 -7.50 9.54
CA LYS A 53 1.90 -6.22 9.16
C LYS A 53 1.56 -5.85 7.74
N VAL A 54 1.43 -4.55 7.51
CA VAL A 54 1.31 -3.97 6.16
C VAL A 54 2.50 -3.06 5.94
N CYS A 55 3.22 -3.27 4.85
CA CYS A 55 4.32 -2.39 4.45
C CYS A 55 4.05 -1.87 3.04
N MET A 56 4.07 -0.54 2.90
CA MET A 56 3.82 0.14 1.65
C MET A 56 5.03 0.97 1.26
N THR A 57 5.31 1.06 -0.03
CA THR A 57 6.31 1.98 -0.55
C THR A 57 5.75 2.81 -1.68
N LEU A 58 6.35 3.98 -1.90
CA LEU A 58 6.03 4.86 -3.01
C LEU A 58 7.30 5.58 -3.44
N GLY A 59 7.49 5.73 -4.75
CA GLY A 59 8.61 6.51 -5.28
C GLY A 59 8.38 8.01 -5.08
N SER A 60 9.42 8.74 -4.72
CA SER A 60 9.32 10.17 -4.44
C SER A 60 8.87 11.00 -5.64
N LYS A 61 9.06 10.47 -6.86
CA LYS A 61 8.69 11.16 -8.11
C LYS A 61 7.35 10.71 -8.69
N GLU A 62 6.65 9.77 -8.07
CA GLU A 62 5.40 9.25 -8.62
C GLU A 62 4.30 10.33 -8.66
N LYS A 63 4.29 11.25 -7.72
CA LYS A 63 3.36 12.39 -7.71
C LYS A 63 3.53 13.32 -8.90
N ASN A 64 4.67 13.23 -9.61
CA ASN A 64 4.98 14.06 -10.78
C ASN A 64 4.69 13.34 -12.10
N SER A 65 3.86 12.30 -12.07
CA SER A 65 3.49 11.55 -13.27
C SER A 65 2.92 12.46 -14.37
N PRO A 66 3.24 12.19 -15.65
CA PRO A 66 2.59 12.89 -16.77
C PRO A 66 1.10 12.55 -16.88
N VAL A 67 0.65 11.45 -16.32
CA VAL A 67 -0.78 11.09 -16.26
C VAL A 67 -1.42 11.78 -15.08
N LYS A 68 -2.31 12.74 -15.35
CA LYS A 68 -2.93 13.57 -14.33
C LYS A 68 -3.60 12.75 -13.23
N ALA A 69 -4.31 11.68 -13.60
CA ALA A 69 -5.02 10.84 -12.64
C ALA A 69 -4.08 10.20 -11.60
N PHE A 70 -2.82 9.97 -11.93
CA PHE A 70 -1.85 9.33 -11.04
C PHE A 70 -1.21 10.30 -10.05
N ARG A 71 -1.35 11.62 -10.27
CA ARG A 71 -0.64 12.62 -9.46
C ARG A 71 -1.11 12.68 -8.01
N CYS A 72 -2.30 12.18 -7.72
CA CYS A 72 -2.82 12.15 -6.36
C CYS A 72 -2.34 10.92 -5.56
N VAL A 73 -1.44 10.09 -6.13
CA VAL A 73 -1.03 8.83 -5.52
C VAL A 73 -0.41 9.02 -4.13
N ALA A 74 0.40 10.07 -3.94
CA ALA A 74 1.05 10.31 -2.65
C ALA A 74 0.02 10.63 -1.55
N GLU A 75 -0.93 11.51 -1.85
CA GLU A 75 -2.00 11.86 -0.94
C GLU A 75 -2.89 10.65 -0.61
N ARG A 76 -3.24 9.87 -1.64
CA ARG A 76 -4.09 8.71 -1.47
C ARG A 76 -3.38 7.61 -0.68
N THR A 77 -2.09 7.41 -0.91
CA THR A 77 -1.29 6.45 -0.12
C THR A 77 -1.22 6.87 1.35
N ALA A 78 -1.02 8.16 1.61
CA ALA A 78 -1.04 8.68 2.98
C ALA A 78 -2.39 8.46 3.66
N ARG A 79 -3.48 8.62 2.92
CA ARG A 79 -4.83 8.38 3.42
C ARG A 79 -5.06 6.91 3.76
N VAL A 80 -4.56 6.00 2.92
CA VAL A 80 -4.60 4.54 3.19
C VAL A 80 -3.84 4.22 4.48
N LEU A 81 -2.63 4.76 4.62
CA LEU A 81 -1.81 4.54 5.83
C LEU A 81 -2.55 5.00 7.08
N ALA A 82 -3.11 6.20 7.06
CA ALA A 82 -3.84 6.75 8.20
C ALA A 82 -5.05 5.88 8.56
N ARG A 83 -5.77 5.37 7.56
CA ARG A 83 -6.91 4.48 7.77
C ARG A 83 -6.51 3.19 8.47
N LEU A 84 -5.42 2.57 8.01
CA LEU A 84 -4.93 1.33 8.61
C LEU A 84 -4.47 1.55 10.04
N GLN A 85 -3.73 2.62 10.29
CA GLN A 85 -3.26 2.94 11.65
C GLN A 85 -4.42 3.23 12.59
N ALA A 86 -5.45 3.93 12.11
CA ALA A 86 -6.65 4.20 12.90
C ALA A 86 -7.40 2.90 13.27
N ALA A 87 -7.30 1.87 12.43
CA ALA A 87 -7.89 0.56 12.71
C ALA A 87 -7.01 -0.31 13.62
N GLY A 88 -5.86 0.19 14.06
CA GLY A 88 -4.94 -0.55 14.93
C GLY A 88 -4.04 -1.53 14.20
N VAL A 89 -3.90 -1.39 12.89
CA VAL A 89 -3.02 -2.24 12.06
C VAL A 89 -1.58 -1.76 12.19
N ASP A 90 -0.63 -2.69 12.30
CA ASP A 90 0.80 -2.38 12.24
C ASP A 90 1.17 -2.10 10.77
N ALA A 91 0.98 -0.86 10.36
CA ALA A 91 1.21 -0.41 8.98
C ALA A 91 2.37 0.56 8.92
N LYS A 92 3.27 0.35 7.98
CA LYS A 92 4.43 1.20 7.73
C LYS A 92 4.50 1.62 6.28
N TYR A 93 5.07 2.80 6.07
CA TYR A 93 5.23 3.39 4.75
C TYR A 93 6.64 3.92 4.59
N TYR A 94 7.24 3.60 3.47
CA TYR A 94 8.57 4.10 3.11
C TYR A 94 8.52 4.80 1.76
N GLN A 95 8.92 6.07 1.76
CA GLN A 95 9.16 6.78 0.50
C GLN A 95 10.55 6.43 0.02
N VAL A 96 10.68 6.02 -1.24
CA VAL A 96 11.95 5.66 -1.85
C VAL A 96 12.26 6.61 -3.02
N PRO A 97 13.53 6.83 -3.37
CA PRO A 97 13.87 7.64 -4.53
C PRO A 97 13.34 7.00 -5.82
N GLY A 98 12.89 7.84 -6.77
CA GLY A 98 12.54 7.41 -8.10
C GLY A 98 11.07 7.42 -8.41
N GLY A 99 10.73 6.90 -9.60
CA GLY A 99 9.38 6.86 -10.13
C GLY A 99 8.76 5.48 -10.08
N HIS A 100 7.57 5.40 -10.65
CA HIS A 100 6.74 4.19 -10.62
C HIS A 100 7.39 3.00 -11.31
N TYR A 101 8.16 3.25 -12.36
CA TYR A 101 8.75 2.18 -13.19
C TYR A 101 10.19 1.83 -12.79
N ASP A 102 10.69 2.39 -11.70
CA ASP A 102 12.02 2.01 -11.19
C ASP A 102 11.99 0.59 -10.62
N PRO A 103 13.15 -0.09 -10.54
CA PRO A 103 13.20 -1.49 -10.10
C PRO A 103 12.47 -1.73 -8.76
N SER A 104 11.65 -2.77 -8.72
CA SER A 104 10.83 -3.08 -7.57
C SER A 104 11.51 -3.96 -6.52
N MET A 105 12.52 -4.75 -6.93
CA MET A 105 13.14 -5.73 -6.01
C MET A 105 13.71 -5.13 -4.74
N PRO A 106 14.45 -4.00 -4.79
CA PRO A 106 14.94 -3.39 -3.55
C PRO A 106 13.82 -2.97 -2.61
N ARG A 107 12.69 -2.54 -3.14
CA ARG A 107 11.52 -2.13 -2.36
C ARG A 107 10.84 -3.33 -1.71
N ILE A 108 10.74 -4.44 -2.45
CA ILE A 108 10.18 -5.69 -1.93
C ILE A 108 11.06 -6.20 -0.80
N ASP A 109 12.38 -6.22 -1.00
CA ASP A 109 13.33 -6.66 0.02
C ASP A 109 13.20 -5.84 1.31
N MET A 110 13.07 -4.53 1.19
CA MET A 110 12.87 -3.64 2.33
C MET A 110 11.62 -4.02 3.12
N CYS A 111 10.52 -4.24 2.42
CA CYS A 111 9.25 -4.58 3.06
C CYS A 111 9.27 -5.99 3.65
N LEU A 112 9.90 -6.95 2.98
CA LEU A 112 10.03 -8.30 3.52
C LEU A 112 10.87 -8.29 4.81
N ALA A 113 11.90 -7.46 4.88
CA ALA A 113 12.67 -7.29 6.12
C ALA A 113 11.78 -6.79 7.27
N GLU A 114 10.84 -5.88 6.99
CA GLU A 114 9.86 -5.45 7.99
C GLU A 114 8.97 -6.59 8.47
N MET A 115 8.60 -7.51 7.59
CA MET A 115 7.77 -8.65 7.97
C MET A 115 8.46 -9.59 8.96
N LEU A 116 9.80 -9.61 8.96
CA LEU A 116 10.60 -10.47 9.81
C LEU A 116 10.91 -9.88 11.19
N LYS A 117 10.56 -8.65 11.42
CA LYS A 117 10.82 -7.96 12.70
C LYS A 117 9.86 -8.37 13.81
#